data_8f34df829b0b2f795ae6cd1a9f016081
#
_entry.id   8f34df829b0b2f795ae6cd1a9f016081
#
_cell.length_a   1.000
_cell.length_b   1.000
_cell.length_c   1.000
_cell.angle_alpha   90.00
_cell.angle_beta   90.00
_cell.angle_gamma   90.00
#
_symmetry.space_group_name_H-M   'P 1'
#
loop_
_entity.id
_entity.type
_entity.pdbx_description
1 polymer ?
#
loop_
_entity_poly.entity_id
_entity_poly.type
_entity_poly.pdbx_seq_one_letter_code
_entity_poly.pdbx_strand_id
1 'polypeptide(L)'
;MQVEIFNKINKILLENEKPSIEIDKLMKNEEFKNSDFSIVSKLKDIPQEKKFHPEGNVWNHTKMVIDVAAGIKDFSNDSKKFMWSALLHDIGKIPTTKFIKGRYRSYEHDIEGAKMVYELLERYEDIRFVENVSEIVRFHMHHIYILKNLPFSNINKLLSSKNFDDIILLFICDKL
;
A
#
# COMPACT_ATOMS: atom_id res chain seq x y z
N MET A 1 -12.63 10.94 16.88
CA MET A 1 -12.06 9.56 16.88
C MET A 1 -11.55 9.14 15.51
N GLN A 2 -12.36 8.96 14.47
CA GLN A 2 -11.90 8.50 13.14
C GLN A 2 -10.85 9.44 12.50
N VAL A 3 -11.15 10.73 12.42
CA VAL A 3 -10.23 11.77 11.90
C VAL A 3 -8.94 11.87 12.74
N GLU A 4 -9.01 11.65 14.03
CA GLU A 4 -7.83 11.64 14.90
C GLU A 4 -6.89 10.46 14.58
N ILE A 5 -7.45 9.27 14.32
CA ILE A 5 -6.65 8.12 13.89
C ILE A 5 -6.01 8.37 12.54
N PHE A 6 -6.77 8.93 11.58
CA PHE A 6 -6.21 9.35 10.30
C PHE A 6 -5.02 10.31 10.50
N ASN A 7 -5.19 11.35 11.32
CA ASN A 7 -4.14 12.33 11.58
C ASN A 7 -2.93 11.72 12.30
N LYS A 8 -3.15 10.76 13.24
CA LYS A 8 -2.07 10.02 13.90
C LYS A 8 -1.27 9.20 12.88
N ILE A 9 -1.94 8.45 11.99
CA ILE A 9 -1.29 7.68 10.93
C ILE A 9 -0.50 8.62 10.02
N ASN A 10 -1.13 9.71 9.55
CA ASN A 10 -0.50 10.69 8.68
C ASN A 10 0.78 11.27 9.29
N LYS A 11 0.73 11.65 10.57
CA LYS A 11 1.89 12.14 11.32
C LYS A 11 3.00 11.08 11.40
N ILE A 12 2.64 9.84 11.73
CA ILE A 12 3.60 8.73 11.81
C ILE A 12 4.30 8.53 10.46
N LEU A 13 3.56 8.49 9.37
CA LEU A 13 4.09 8.27 8.02
C LEU A 13 5.05 9.39 7.58
N LEU A 14 4.77 10.63 7.98
CA LEU A 14 5.54 11.79 7.52
C LEU A 14 6.76 12.10 8.41
N GLU A 15 6.66 11.89 9.72
CA GLU A 15 7.65 12.38 10.68
C GLU A 15 8.62 11.30 11.16
N ASN A 16 8.33 10.00 10.98
CA ASN A 16 9.18 8.94 11.51
C ASN A 16 10.10 8.34 10.43
N GLU A 17 11.32 8.02 10.80
CA GLU A 17 12.26 7.28 9.96
C GLU A 17 11.86 5.80 9.80
N LYS A 18 11.22 5.24 10.82
CA LYS A 18 10.67 3.86 10.82
C LYS A 18 9.20 3.87 11.22
N PRO A 19 8.31 4.30 10.30
CA PRO A 19 6.89 4.37 10.59
C PRO A 19 6.27 3.02 10.97
N SER A 20 6.84 1.90 10.53
CA SER A 20 6.36 0.55 10.85
C SER A 20 6.26 0.30 12.36
N ILE A 21 7.23 0.79 13.14
CA ILE A 21 7.28 0.61 14.59
C ILE A 21 6.10 1.34 15.27
N GLU A 22 5.86 2.58 14.86
CA GLU A 22 4.82 3.42 15.46
C GLU A 22 3.41 2.98 15.00
N ILE A 23 3.26 2.52 13.76
CA ILE A 23 2.00 1.91 13.30
C ILE A 23 1.71 0.61 14.08
N ASP A 24 2.70 -0.25 14.31
CA ASP A 24 2.51 -1.45 15.14
C ASP A 24 2.08 -1.12 16.59
N LYS A 25 2.58 -0.02 17.16
CA LYS A 25 2.13 0.47 18.47
C LYS A 25 0.69 0.99 18.40
N LEU A 26 0.38 1.79 17.38
CA LEU A 26 -0.94 2.37 17.18
C LEU A 26 -2.02 1.29 17.00
N MET A 27 -1.72 0.21 16.29
CA MET A 27 -2.62 -0.92 16.07
C MET A 27 -3.06 -1.63 17.38
N LYS A 28 -2.32 -1.45 18.49
CA LYS A 28 -2.69 -2.03 19.79
C LYS A 28 -3.74 -1.21 20.54
N ASN A 29 -3.95 0.05 20.14
CA ASN A 29 -4.90 0.95 20.79
C ASN A 29 -6.34 0.59 20.44
N GLU A 30 -7.23 0.66 21.42
CA GLU A 30 -8.67 0.40 21.22
C GLU A 30 -9.31 1.40 20.24
N GLU A 31 -8.89 2.66 20.24
CA GLU A 31 -9.35 3.66 19.27
C GLU A 31 -9.04 3.25 17.83
N PHE A 32 -7.83 2.72 17.57
CA PHE A 32 -7.46 2.21 16.26
C PHE A 32 -8.28 0.98 15.87
N LYS A 33 -8.45 0.03 16.78
CA LYS A 33 -9.22 -1.21 16.53
C LYS A 33 -10.68 -0.93 16.17
N ASN A 34 -11.24 0.17 16.69
CA ASN A 34 -12.59 0.62 16.42
C ASN A 34 -12.67 1.66 15.28
N SER A 35 -11.58 1.89 14.55
CA SER A 35 -11.52 2.82 13.42
C SER A 35 -11.64 2.11 12.07
N ASP A 36 -11.97 2.88 11.04
CA ASP A 36 -11.96 2.40 9.65
C ASP A 36 -10.58 1.85 9.25
N PHE A 37 -9.51 2.39 9.84
CA PHE A 37 -8.13 1.98 9.58
C PHE A 37 -7.74 0.64 10.23
N SER A 38 -8.60 0.06 11.07
CA SER A 38 -8.39 -1.28 11.64
C SER A 38 -8.23 -2.36 10.57
N ILE A 39 -8.74 -2.11 9.36
CA ILE A 39 -8.57 -2.98 8.20
C ILE A 39 -7.10 -3.27 7.88
N VAL A 40 -6.19 -2.31 8.13
CA VAL A 40 -4.74 -2.49 7.91
C VAL A 40 -4.17 -3.60 8.81
N SER A 41 -4.72 -3.80 10.01
CA SER A 41 -4.32 -4.90 10.90
C SER A 41 -4.58 -6.28 10.31
N LYS A 42 -5.57 -6.43 9.42
CA LYS A 42 -5.89 -7.70 8.77
C LYS A 42 -4.78 -8.20 7.85
N LEU A 43 -3.87 -7.31 7.42
CA LEU A 43 -2.68 -7.71 6.64
C LEU A 43 -1.77 -8.68 7.41
N LYS A 44 -1.85 -8.72 8.74
CA LYS A 44 -1.12 -9.67 9.59
C LYS A 44 -1.57 -11.11 9.38
N ASP A 45 -2.83 -11.29 9.00
CA ASP A 45 -3.46 -12.61 8.84
C ASP A 45 -3.38 -13.12 7.39
N ILE A 46 -2.84 -12.30 6.46
CA ILE A 46 -2.77 -12.66 5.05
C ILE A 46 -1.40 -13.28 4.74
N PRO A 47 -1.36 -14.61 4.46
CA PRO A 47 -0.12 -15.30 4.13
C PRO A 47 0.34 -14.94 2.72
N GLN A 48 1.66 -15.01 2.51
CA GLN A 48 2.28 -14.84 1.21
C GLN A 48 3.09 -16.07 0.81
N GLU A 49 3.37 -16.20 -0.48
CA GLU A 49 4.20 -17.28 -1.00
C GLU A 49 5.66 -17.11 -0.53
N LYS A 50 6.13 -17.98 0.34
CA LYS A 50 7.46 -17.89 0.98
C LYS A 50 8.62 -17.78 0.00
N LYS A 51 8.48 -18.33 -1.20
CA LYS A 51 9.50 -18.25 -2.24
C LYS A 51 9.80 -16.81 -2.67
N PHE A 52 8.81 -15.93 -2.63
CA PHE A 52 8.92 -14.53 -3.05
C PHE A 52 8.88 -13.56 -1.87
N HIS A 53 8.31 -14.00 -0.75
CA HIS A 53 8.08 -13.23 0.46
C HIS A 53 8.51 -14.03 1.69
N PRO A 54 9.84 -14.17 1.93
CA PRO A 54 10.37 -14.93 3.07
C PRO A 54 9.95 -14.32 4.42
N GLU A 55 9.56 -13.05 4.47
CA GLU A 55 9.02 -12.34 5.62
C GLU A 55 7.67 -12.87 6.11
N GLY A 56 6.96 -13.66 5.29
CA GLY A 56 5.85 -14.54 5.67
C GLY A 56 4.45 -13.99 5.43
N ASN A 57 4.05 -12.84 5.96
CA ASN A 57 2.73 -12.26 5.77
C ASN A 57 2.78 -10.86 5.14
N VAL A 58 1.61 -10.40 4.66
CA VAL A 58 1.53 -9.11 3.95
C VAL A 58 1.93 -7.93 4.84
N TRP A 59 1.60 -7.97 6.14
CA TRP A 59 1.97 -6.88 7.04
C TRP A 59 3.49 -6.76 7.23
N ASN A 60 4.19 -7.88 7.35
CA ASN A 60 5.65 -7.84 7.45
C ASN A 60 6.29 -7.25 6.20
N HIS A 61 5.77 -7.59 5.01
CA HIS A 61 6.17 -6.96 3.76
C HIS A 61 5.86 -5.46 3.76
N THR A 62 4.62 -5.07 4.09
CA THR A 62 4.21 -3.66 4.15
C THR A 62 5.09 -2.83 5.08
N LYS A 63 5.50 -3.37 6.23
CA LYS A 63 6.44 -2.71 7.15
C LYS A 63 7.78 -2.39 6.47
N MET A 64 8.32 -3.34 5.73
CA MET A 64 9.57 -3.11 4.99
C MET A 64 9.39 -2.02 3.94
N VAL A 65 8.31 -2.07 3.18
CA VAL A 65 7.99 -1.07 2.14
C VAL A 65 7.85 0.34 2.73
N ILE A 66 7.08 0.52 3.81
CA ILE A 66 6.89 1.87 4.39
C ILE A 66 8.16 2.43 5.05
N ASP A 67 9.03 1.57 5.61
CA ASP A 67 10.30 2.01 6.19
C ASP A 67 11.30 2.43 5.11
N VAL A 68 11.36 1.71 3.97
CA VAL A 68 12.14 2.13 2.81
C VAL A 68 11.57 3.41 2.21
N ALA A 69 10.25 3.48 2.05
CA ALA A 69 9.57 4.67 1.53
C ALA A 69 9.85 5.92 2.38
N ALA A 70 9.89 5.78 3.71
CA ALA A 70 10.23 6.89 4.62
C ALA A 70 11.62 7.47 4.34
N GLY A 71 12.59 6.63 3.94
CA GLY A 71 13.94 7.05 3.59
C GLY A 71 14.06 7.77 2.25
N ILE A 72 13.08 7.62 1.36
CA ILE A 72 13.12 8.20 0.01
C ILE A 72 11.92 9.10 -0.31
N LYS A 73 11.04 9.37 0.65
CA LYS A 73 9.81 10.17 0.44
C LYS A 73 10.06 11.59 -0.09
N ASP A 74 11.24 12.14 0.17
CA ASP A 74 11.60 13.50 -0.28
C ASP A 74 11.87 13.58 -1.80
N PHE A 75 12.00 12.43 -2.46
CA PHE A 75 12.04 12.38 -3.93
C PHE A 75 10.65 12.41 -4.57
N SER A 76 9.59 12.22 -3.78
CA SER A 76 8.20 12.38 -4.24
C SER A 76 7.81 13.86 -4.32
N ASN A 77 6.96 14.19 -5.29
CA ASN A 77 6.36 15.53 -5.38
C ASN A 77 5.34 15.80 -4.26
N ASP A 78 4.85 14.75 -3.62
CA ASP A 78 3.92 14.79 -2.49
C ASP A 78 4.19 13.60 -1.57
N SER A 79 5.05 13.82 -0.57
CA SER A 79 5.44 12.80 0.40
C SER A 79 4.25 12.15 1.12
N LYS A 80 3.17 12.92 1.39
CA LYS A 80 1.96 12.39 2.01
C LYS A 80 1.28 11.35 1.13
N LYS A 81 1.03 11.71 -0.12
CA LYS A 81 0.43 10.81 -1.12
C LYS A 81 1.27 9.53 -1.28
N PHE A 82 2.58 9.68 -1.44
CA PHE A 82 3.50 8.57 -1.61
C PHE A 82 3.50 7.62 -0.41
N MET A 83 3.57 8.15 0.81
CA MET A 83 3.61 7.34 2.03
C MET A 83 2.29 6.60 2.29
N TRP A 84 1.14 7.24 2.01
CA TRP A 84 -0.16 6.56 2.06
C TRP A 84 -0.26 5.44 1.01
N SER A 85 0.27 5.68 -0.19
CA SER A 85 0.32 4.64 -1.23
C SER A 85 1.19 3.45 -0.79
N ALA A 86 2.33 3.71 -0.16
CA ALA A 86 3.20 2.68 0.38
C ALA A 86 2.53 1.85 1.49
N LEU A 87 1.78 2.51 2.40
CA LEU A 87 1.04 1.82 3.46
C LEU A 87 -0.06 0.91 2.91
N LEU A 88 -0.76 1.35 1.86
CA LEU A 88 -1.98 0.71 1.38
C LEU A 88 -1.78 -0.11 0.09
N HIS A 89 -0.56 -0.19 -0.49
CA HIS A 89 -0.33 -0.81 -1.79
C HIS A 89 -0.88 -2.23 -1.90
N ASP A 90 -0.79 -2.99 -0.85
CA ASP A 90 -1.16 -4.40 -0.79
C ASP A 90 -2.51 -4.68 -0.07
N ILE A 91 -3.29 -3.65 0.26
CA ILE A 91 -4.56 -3.81 1.00
C ILE A 91 -5.56 -4.72 0.27
N GLY A 92 -5.51 -4.73 -1.05
CA GLY A 92 -6.34 -5.60 -1.88
C GLY A 92 -6.05 -7.10 -1.73
N LYS A 93 -4.93 -7.48 -1.12
CA LYS A 93 -4.62 -8.88 -0.80
C LYS A 93 -5.57 -9.45 0.26
N ILE A 94 -6.20 -8.60 1.08
CA ILE A 94 -7.16 -9.04 2.10
C ILE A 94 -8.30 -9.87 1.47
N PRO A 95 -9.08 -9.35 0.51
CA PRO A 95 -10.16 -10.11 -0.12
C PRO A 95 -9.70 -11.07 -1.22
N THR A 96 -8.50 -10.89 -1.80
CA THR A 96 -8.12 -11.61 -3.03
C THR A 96 -7.18 -12.78 -2.81
N THR A 97 -6.53 -12.90 -1.64
CA THR A 97 -5.58 -13.98 -1.37
C THR A 97 -6.31 -15.32 -1.21
N LYS A 98 -5.91 -16.30 -2.02
CA LYS A 98 -6.44 -17.67 -2.02
C LYS A 98 -5.32 -18.68 -2.14
N PHE A 99 -5.51 -19.86 -1.51
CA PHE A 99 -4.61 -20.99 -1.70
C PHE A 99 -5.03 -21.77 -2.96
N ILE A 100 -4.23 -21.67 -4.02
CA ILE A 100 -4.57 -22.24 -5.32
C ILE A 100 -3.38 -23.08 -5.82
N LYS A 101 -3.63 -24.35 -6.11
CA LYS A 101 -2.60 -25.29 -6.63
C LYS A 101 -1.33 -25.28 -5.80
N GLY A 102 -1.48 -25.45 -4.47
CA GLY A 102 -0.37 -25.61 -3.53
C GLY A 102 0.39 -24.33 -3.16
N ARG A 103 -0.12 -23.12 -3.51
CA ARG A 103 0.50 -21.83 -3.17
C ARG A 103 -0.51 -20.71 -2.99
N TYR A 104 -0.13 -19.67 -2.24
CA TYR A 104 -0.93 -18.46 -2.09
C TYR A 104 -0.84 -17.57 -3.33
N ARG A 105 -1.97 -17.06 -3.77
CA ARG A 105 -2.11 -16.15 -4.92
C ARG A 105 -3.13 -15.07 -4.60
N SER A 106 -2.85 -13.85 -5.05
CA SER A 106 -3.69 -12.66 -4.85
C SER A 106 -3.93 -12.00 -6.21
N TYR A 107 -4.74 -12.66 -7.05
CA TYR A 107 -5.05 -12.12 -8.38
C TYR A 107 -5.85 -10.82 -8.26
N GLU A 108 -5.51 -9.84 -9.10
CA GLU A 108 -6.21 -8.54 -9.19
C GLU A 108 -6.21 -7.73 -7.88
N HIS A 109 -5.28 -8.02 -6.95
CA HIS A 109 -5.22 -7.26 -5.70
C HIS A 109 -4.87 -5.78 -5.91
N ASP A 110 -4.23 -5.43 -7.01
CA ASP A 110 -3.96 -4.06 -7.44
C ASP A 110 -5.26 -3.32 -7.83
N ILE A 111 -6.18 -4.01 -8.51
CA ILE A 111 -7.51 -3.47 -8.87
C ILE A 111 -8.38 -3.32 -7.63
N GLU A 112 -8.47 -4.37 -6.85
CA GLU A 112 -9.29 -4.37 -5.63
C GLU A 112 -8.74 -3.42 -4.59
N GLY A 113 -7.41 -3.38 -4.43
CA GLY A 113 -6.73 -2.45 -3.54
C GLY A 113 -7.01 -0.99 -3.88
N ALA A 114 -7.02 -0.63 -5.17
CA ALA A 114 -7.35 0.73 -5.60
C ALA A 114 -8.77 1.14 -5.19
N LYS A 115 -9.75 0.23 -5.29
CA LYS A 115 -11.14 0.49 -4.83
C LYS A 115 -11.20 0.66 -3.32
N MET A 116 -10.58 -0.26 -2.58
CA MET A 116 -10.55 -0.21 -1.12
C MET A 116 -9.89 1.07 -0.60
N VAL A 117 -8.82 1.53 -1.24
CA VAL A 117 -8.16 2.80 -0.93
C VAL A 117 -9.09 3.98 -1.14
N TYR A 118 -9.79 4.00 -2.27
CA TYR A 118 -10.76 5.05 -2.56
C TYR A 118 -11.84 5.13 -1.49
N GLU A 119 -12.51 4.01 -1.19
CA GLU A 119 -13.57 3.90 -0.19
C GLU A 119 -13.10 4.25 1.24
N LEU A 120 -11.83 3.90 1.56
CA LEU A 120 -11.24 4.19 2.86
C LEU A 120 -10.93 5.67 3.05
N LEU A 121 -10.34 6.32 2.02
CA LEU A 121 -9.79 7.67 2.16
C LEU A 121 -10.77 8.79 1.78
N GLU A 122 -11.82 8.52 1.00
CA GLU A 122 -12.77 9.55 0.53
C GLU A 122 -13.46 10.35 1.65
N ARG A 123 -13.46 9.82 2.88
CA ARG A 123 -14.04 10.46 4.07
C ARG A 123 -13.06 11.40 4.79
N TYR A 124 -11.78 11.37 4.43
CA TYR A 124 -10.70 12.02 5.18
C TYR A 124 -9.92 13.03 4.36
N GLU A 125 -9.95 12.90 3.04
CA GLU A 125 -9.16 13.70 2.12
C GLU A 125 -9.96 14.16 0.91
N ASP A 126 -9.46 15.17 0.21
CA ASP A 126 -10.07 15.62 -1.03
C ASP A 126 -9.96 14.57 -2.14
N ILE A 127 -10.85 14.69 -3.11
CA ILE A 127 -10.99 13.73 -4.20
C ILE A 127 -9.70 13.54 -5.00
N ARG A 128 -8.90 14.60 -5.18
CA ARG A 128 -7.66 14.53 -5.98
C ARG A 128 -6.60 13.69 -5.26
N PHE A 129 -6.49 13.87 -3.94
CA PHE A 129 -5.58 13.06 -3.12
C PHE A 129 -5.99 11.59 -3.20
N VAL A 130 -7.27 11.28 -3.01
CA VAL A 130 -7.81 9.92 -3.01
C VAL A 130 -7.58 9.24 -4.37
N GLU A 131 -7.89 9.91 -5.47
CA GLU A 131 -7.67 9.39 -6.83
C GLU A 131 -6.19 9.11 -7.09
N ASN A 132 -5.30 9.99 -6.65
CA ASN A 132 -3.85 9.81 -6.85
C ASN A 132 -3.31 8.63 -6.06
N VAL A 133 -3.68 8.46 -4.78
CA VAL A 133 -3.26 7.30 -3.98
C VAL A 133 -3.82 6.01 -4.59
N SER A 134 -5.09 6.01 -4.96
CA SER A 134 -5.75 4.88 -5.62
C SER A 134 -5.06 4.50 -6.94
N GLU A 135 -4.67 5.47 -7.76
CA GLU A 135 -3.95 5.23 -9.01
C GLU A 135 -2.56 4.62 -8.76
N ILE A 136 -1.80 5.14 -7.80
CA ILE A 136 -0.48 4.60 -7.47
C ILE A 136 -0.63 3.14 -7.02
N VAL A 137 -1.59 2.84 -6.15
CA VAL A 137 -1.90 1.46 -5.72
C VAL A 137 -2.32 0.59 -6.90
N ARG A 138 -3.14 1.12 -7.82
CA ARG A 138 -3.55 0.40 -9.04
C ARG A 138 -2.38 0.00 -9.93
N PHE A 139 -1.34 0.83 -9.97
CA PHE A 139 -0.18 0.59 -10.85
C PHE A 139 0.99 -0.11 -10.17
N HIS A 140 0.98 -0.34 -8.85
CA HIS A 140 2.15 -0.86 -8.12
C HIS A 140 2.68 -2.20 -8.65
N MET A 141 1.85 -3.04 -9.30
CA MET A 141 2.26 -4.31 -9.91
C MET A 141 2.76 -4.20 -11.34
N HIS A 142 2.66 -3.02 -11.98
CA HIS A 142 2.93 -2.90 -13.42
C HIS A 142 4.37 -3.19 -13.82
N HIS A 143 5.35 -2.98 -12.93
CA HIS A 143 6.74 -3.38 -13.17
C HIS A 143 6.84 -4.90 -13.44
N ILE A 144 6.12 -5.74 -12.69
CA ILE A 144 6.09 -7.20 -12.92
C ILE A 144 5.37 -7.52 -14.22
N TYR A 145 4.26 -6.83 -14.51
CA TYR A 145 3.50 -7.06 -15.73
C TYR A 145 4.30 -6.73 -16.98
N ILE A 146 5.07 -5.65 -16.95
CA ILE A 146 5.97 -5.24 -18.04
C ILE A 146 7.14 -6.21 -18.20
N LEU A 147 7.86 -6.50 -17.12
CA LEU A 147 9.02 -7.40 -17.15
C LEU A 147 8.68 -8.82 -17.62
N LYS A 148 7.47 -9.29 -17.33
CA LYS A 148 6.98 -10.61 -17.75
C LYS A 148 6.16 -10.59 -19.03
N ASN A 149 6.06 -9.44 -19.70
CA ASN A 149 5.26 -9.23 -20.90
C ASN A 149 3.82 -9.75 -20.77
N LEU A 150 3.16 -9.41 -19.66
CA LEU A 150 1.80 -9.87 -19.39
C LEU A 150 0.76 -8.97 -20.08
N PRO A 151 -0.37 -9.54 -20.55
CA PRO A 151 -1.34 -8.82 -21.39
C PRO A 151 -2.13 -7.71 -20.67
N PHE A 152 -2.06 -7.66 -19.35
CA PHE A 152 -2.74 -6.64 -18.51
C PHE A 152 -1.84 -5.46 -18.13
N SER A 153 -0.62 -5.39 -18.67
CA SER A 153 0.22 -4.20 -18.54
C SER A 153 -0.35 -3.07 -19.41
N ASN A 154 -0.72 -1.95 -18.77
CA ASN A 154 -1.17 -0.76 -19.49
C ASN A 154 -0.07 0.29 -19.50
N ILE A 155 0.93 0.07 -20.36
CA ILE A 155 2.14 0.89 -20.43
C ILE A 155 1.80 2.34 -20.80
N ASN A 156 0.91 2.56 -21.76
CA ASN A 156 0.56 3.91 -22.21
C ASN A 156 -0.09 4.72 -21.08
N LYS A 157 -0.99 4.10 -20.32
CA LYS A 157 -1.62 4.75 -19.17
C LYS A 157 -0.62 5.02 -18.05
N LEU A 158 0.28 4.08 -17.77
CA LEU A 158 1.36 4.26 -16.80
C LEU A 158 2.25 5.45 -17.16
N LEU A 159 2.75 5.51 -18.40
CA LEU A 159 3.65 6.57 -18.86
C LEU A 159 2.97 7.95 -18.92
N SER A 160 1.65 8.01 -19.11
CA SER A 160 0.88 9.26 -19.11
C SER A 160 0.37 9.68 -17.72
N SER A 161 0.61 8.87 -16.70
CA SER A 161 0.17 9.17 -15.34
C SER A 161 0.95 10.36 -14.76
N LYS A 162 0.22 11.27 -14.10
CA LYS A 162 0.83 12.36 -13.31
C LYS A 162 1.57 11.84 -12.06
N ASN A 163 1.28 10.60 -11.68
CA ASN A 163 1.88 9.92 -10.54
C ASN A 163 3.04 8.99 -10.94
N PHE A 164 3.53 9.09 -12.19
CA PHE A 164 4.53 8.19 -12.73
C PHE A 164 5.76 8.06 -11.83
N ASP A 165 6.31 9.18 -11.36
CA ASP A 165 7.50 9.18 -10.51
C ASP A 165 7.24 8.45 -9.17
N ASP A 166 6.09 8.69 -8.54
CA ASP A 166 5.72 8.03 -7.29
C ASP A 166 5.46 6.53 -7.49
N ILE A 167 4.90 6.14 -8.64
CA ILE A 167 4.73 4.72 -9.00
C ILE A 167 6.10 4.04 -9.13
N ILE A 168 7.07 4.69 -9.77
CA ILE A 168 8.44 4.16 -9.88
C ILE A 168 9.11 4.08 -8.50
N LEU A 169 8.99 5.12 -7.67
CA LEU A 169 9.50 5.08 -6.30
C LEU A 169 8.90 3.91 -5.50
N LEU A 170 7.59 3.66 -5.65
CA LEU A 170 6.93 2.54 -4.99
C LEU A 170 7.43 1.18 -5.52
N PHE A 171 7.70 1.04 -6.81
CA PHE A 171 8.34 -0.17 -7.37
C PHE A 171 9.69 -0.45 -6.71
N ILE A 172 10.49 0.60 -6.46
CA ILE A 172 11.77 0.46 -5.77
C ILE A 172 11.56 -0.04 -4.35
N CYS A 173 10.63 0.56 -3.60
CA CYS A 173 10.34 0.15 -2.22
C CYS A 173 9.84 -1.30 -2.12
N ASP A 174 9.02 -1.73 -3.07
CA ASP A 174 8.41 -3.07 -3.11
C ASP A 174 9.45 -4.17 -3.48
N LYS A 175 10.62 -3.79 -4.01
CA LYS A 175 11.68 -4.72 -4.46
C LYS A 175 12.85 -4.85 -3.49
N LEU A 176 13.03 -3.92 -2.59
CA LEU A 176 14.11 -3.94 -1.59
C LEU A 176 13.73 -4.75 -0.37
#